data_94bee7f4ce97290662f22e918e1cc24f
#
_entry.id   94bee7f4ce97290662f22e918e1cc24f
#
_cell.length_a   1.000
_cell.length_b   1.000
_cell.length_c   1.000
_cell.angle_alpha   90.00
_cell.angle_beta   90.00
_cell.angle_gamma   90.00
#
_symmetry.space_group_name_H-M   'P 1'
#
loop_
_entity.id
_entity.type
_entity.pdbx_description
1 polymer ?
#
loop_
_entity_poly.entity_id
_entity_poly.type
_entity_poly.pdbx_seq_one_letter_code
_entity_poly.pdbx_strand_id
1 'polypeptide(L)'
;MFAAPQPAGGIHLAFVGPDVRASSSSARRLSPTITASVHRETVRDYMSIVPSDVPLMICGFNTGMGGGGGALARGWAPDLVEMLRRTDVPAVFTAANDYADLKGELAVFKALGARFIVDPRVNPFKAFTHTIGEGDGKPGVRGAPKEGEKWSCANAFVYAVRGFAEGKGPSAGLSDDQLCTLATKAAERAAGAAWDALGMRRR
;
A
#
# COMPACT_ATOMS: atom_id res chain seq x y z
N MET A 1 0.91 26.17 -11.21
CA MET A 1 1.63 25.38 -10.16
C MET A 1 1.05 25.82 -8.82
N PHE A 2 0.18 25.02 -8.21
CA PHE A 2 -0.41 25.35 -6.91
C PHE A 2 0.59 24.88 -5.85
N ALA A 3 1.29 25.80 -5.20
CA ALA A 3 2.06 25.50 -4.01
C ALA A 3 1.05 25.30 -2.87
N ALA A 4 0.94 24.08 -2.38
CA ALA A 4 0.22 23.84 -1.12
C ALA A 4 0.91 24.62 0.01
N PRO A 5 0.18 25.25 0.93
CA PRO A 5 0.77 25.93 2.07
C PRO A 5 1.64 24.95 2.84
N GLN A 6 2.91 25.29 3.03
CA GLN A 6 3.82 24.47 3.83
C GLN A 6 3.43 24.57 5.31
N PRO A 7 3.37 23.45 6.04
CA PRO A 7 3.14 23.49 7.48
C PRO A 7 4.27 24.28 8.16
N ALA A 8 3.94 25.11 9.13
CA ALA A 8 4.87 26.01 9.84
C ALA A 8 6.05 25.26 10.49
N GLY A 9 5.93 23.94 10.72
CA GLY A 9 6.96 23.08 11.33
C GLY A 9 7.82 22.28 10.34
N GLY A 10 7.61 22.42 9.04
CA GLY A 10 8.28 21.58 8.03
C GLY A 10 7.67 20.18 7.88
N ILE A 11 8.29 19.33 7.06
CA ILE A 11 7.88 17.95 6.78
C ILE A 11 8.97 17.00 7.29
N HIS A 12 8.57 16.00 8.05
CA HIS A 12 9.42 14.86 8.38
C HIS A 12 9.00 13.64 7.57
N LEU A 13 9.96 13.07 6.81
CA LEU A 13 9.78 11.84 6.04
C LEU A 13 10.38 10.68 6.83
N ALA A 14 9.55 9.76 7.30
CA ALA A 14 9.99 8.52 7.90
C ALA A 14 9.91 7.38 6.86
N PHE A 15 11.04 6.77 6.54
CA PHE A 15 11.11 5.57 5.71
C PHE A 15 11.09 4.36 6.63
N VAL A 16 9.96 3.65 6.65
CA VAL A 16 9.72 2.54 7.57
C VAL A 16 9.61 1.22 6.80
N GLY A 17 10.29 0.19 7.26
CA GLY A 17 10.17 -1.14 6.67
C GLY A 17 11.21 -2.11 7.25
N PRO A 18 10.90 -3.42 7.37
CA PRO A 18 11.79 -4.43 7.95
C PRO A 18 13.07 -4.63 7.14
N ASP A 19 13.02 -4.38 5.83
CA ASP A 19 14.14 -4.56 4.90
C ASP A 19 14.88 -3.26 4.58
N VAL A 20 14.48 -2.14 5.19
CA VAL A 20 15.15 -0.86 4.97
C VAL A 20 16.56 -0.92 5.53
N ARG A 21 17.55 -0.59 4.70
CA ARG A 21 18.94 -0.50 5.15
C ARG A 21 19.10 0.78 5.97
N ALA A 22 18.97 0.67 7.29
CA ALA A 22 19.25 1.77 8.18
C ALA A 22 20.76 2.03 8.23
N SER A 23 21.22 3.15 7.68
CA SER A 23 22.59 3.60 7.87
C SER A 23 22.80 4.35 9.18
N SER A 24 21.75 4.94 9.73
CA SER A 24 21.68 5.54 11.07
C SER A 24 20.21 5.86 11.39
N SER A 25 19.81 5.74 12.65
CA SER A 25 18.49 6.20 13.15
C SER A 25 18.39 7.73 13.29
N SER A 26 19.45 8.47 12.98
CA SER A 26 19.45 9.92 13.11
C SER A 26 18.71 10.58 11.94
N ALA A 27 17.82 11.52 12.26
CA ALA A 27 17.15 12.32 11.24
C ALA A 27 18.15 13.15 10.44
N ARG A 28 18.11 13.06 9.12
CA ARG A 28 18.94 13.83 8.19
C ARG A 28 18.12 14.98 7.61
N ARG A 29 18.69 16.18 7.64
CA ARG A 29 18.10 17.34 6.97
C ARG A 29 18.32 17.24 5.46
N LEU A 30 17.23 17.24 4.68
CA LEU A 30 17.26 17.21 3.22
C LEU A 30 17.13 18.61 2.62
N SER A 31 16.38 19.50 3.28
CA SER A 31 16.20 20.89 2.91
C SER A 31 15.91 21.72 4.16
N PRO A 32 15.80 23.07 4.08
CA PRO A 32 15.40 23.90 5.21
C PRO A 32 14.10 23.47 5.88
N THR A 33 13.18 22.86 5.13
CA THR A 33 11.83 22.49 5.59
C THR A 33 11.57 20.98 5.57
N ILE A 34 12.55 20.15 5.18
CA ILE A 34 12.38 18.70 5.07
C ILE A 34 13.48 17.98 5.83
N THR A 35 13.09 17.11 6.73
CA THR A 35 13.97 16.13 7.38
C THR A 35 13.56 14.73 7.00
N ALA A 36 14.46 13.76 7.10
CA ALA A 36 14.15 12.34 6.85
C ALA A 36 14.84 11.45 7.87
N SER A 37 14.16 10.37 8.23
CA SER A 37 14.72 9.29 9.05
C SER A 37 14.41 7.93 8.42
N VAL A 38 15.13 6.91 8.84
CA VAL A 38 15.02 5.55 8.34
C VAL A 38 14.84 4.62 9.54
N HIS A 39 13.79 3.80 9.51
CA HIS A 39 13.38 2.93 10.60
C HIS A 39 13.25 1.48 10.10
N ARG A 40 14.09 0.59 10.65
CA ARG A 40 14.06 -0.84 10.34
C ARG A 40 13.09 -1.57 11.28
N GLU A 41 11.83 -1.31 11.08
CA GLU A 41 10.74 -1.86 11.89
C GLU A 41 9.46 -1.97 11.06
N THR A 42 8.41 -2.55 11.60
CA THR A 42 7.10 -2.58 10.94
C THR A 42 6.41 -1.21 11.05
N VAL A 43 5.43 -0.95 10.19
CA VAL A 43 4.62 0.28 10.29
C VAL A 43 3.88 0.33 11.62
N ARG A 44 3.37 -0.81 12.10
CA ARG A 44 2.70 -0.92 13.41
C ARG A 44 3.63 -0.49 14.55
N ASP A 45 4.87 -1.01 14.56
CA ASP A 45 5.82 -0.70 15.63
C ASP A 45 6.20 0.78 15.59
N TYR A 46 6.45 1.34 14.40
CA TYR A 46 6.70 2.77 14.23
C TYR A 46 5.51 3.64 14.71
N MET A 47 4.29 3.28 14.33
CA MET A 47 3.10 4.03 14.75
C MET A 47 2.87 4.00 16.26
N SER A 48 3.34 2.96 16.96
CA SER A 48 3.22 2.86 18.42
C SER A 48 4.05 3.90 19.18
N ILE A 49 5.10 4.41 18.56
CA ILE A 49 6.00 5.44 19.14
C ILE A 49 5.70 6.86 18.65
N VAL A 50 4.93 7.02 17.57
CA VAL A 50 4.52 8.35 17.09
C VAL A 50 3.36 8.86 17.95
N PRO A 51 3.49 10.06 18.57
CA PRO A 51 2.40 10.65 19.35
C PRO A 51 1.12 10.82 18.53
N SER A 52 -0.03 10.61 19.16
CA SER A 52 -1.33 10.64 18.46
C SER A 52 -1.76 12.03 17.98
N ASP A 53 -1.18 13.06 18.54
CA ASP A 53 -1.43 14.48 18.19
C ASP A 53 -0.54 14.97 17.03
N VAL A 54 0.42 14.16 16.59
CA VAL A 54 1.26 14.50 15.44
C VAL A 54 0.49 14.23 14.15
N PRO A 55 0.27 15.25 13.28
CA PRO A 55 -0.33 15.04 11.98
C PRO A 55 0.50 14.07 11.14
N LEU A 56 -0.11 12.96 10.73
CA LEU A 56 0.55 11.88 10.01
C LEU A 56 -0.22 11.54 8.73
N MET A 57 0.52 11.19 7.68
CA MET A 57 0.00 10.54 6.48
C MET A 57 0.91 9.37 6.14
N ILE A 58 0.32 8.24 5.79
CA ILE A 58 1.05 7.05 5.37
C ILE A 58 1.03 6.97 3.85
N CYS A 59 2.18 6.62 3.25
CA CYS A 59 2.30 6.40 1.81
C CYS A 59 2.94 5.03 1.56
N GLY A 60 2.19 4.12 0.93
CA GLY A 60 2.68 2.81 0.48
C GLY A 60 2.84 2.79 -1.04
N PHE A 61 4.08 2.65 -1.52
CA PHE A 61 4.37 2.65 -2.97
C PHE A 61 4.60 1.23 -3.47
N ASN A 62 3.75 0.79 -4.42
CA ASN A 62 3.84 -0.55 -5.04
C ASN A 62 4.05 -1.65 -3.99
N THR A 63 3.20 -1.68 -2.98
CA THR A 63 3.35 -2.55 -1.81
C THR A 63 3.30 -4.03 -2.15
N GLY A 64 2.66 -4.37 -3.28
CA GLY A 64 2.50 -5.74 -3.74
C GLY A 64 1.70 -6.63 -2.79
N MET A 65 1.09 -6.07 -1.75
CA MET A 65 0.38 -6.85 -0.72
C MET A 65 -0.75 -7.70 -1.30
N GLY A 66 -1.27 -7.34 -2.46
CA GLY A 66 -2.29 -8.11 -3.19
C GLY A 66 -1.74 -9.27 -3.99
N GLY A 67 -0.42 -9.30 -4.24
CA GLY A 67 0.27 -10.32 -5.01
C GLY A 67 0.72 -11.52 -4.16
N GLY A 68 1.49 -12.43 -4.78
CA GLY A 68 2.17 -13.52 -4.06
C GLY A 68 1.26 -14.55 -3.38
N GLY A 69 0.01 -14.71 -3.82
CA GLY A 69 -0.89 -15.72 -3.28
C GLY A 69 -1.23 -15.56 -1.80
N GLY A 70 -1.23 -14.32 -1.29
CA GLY A 70 -1.57 -13.99 0.09
C GLY A 70 -0.39 -13.97 1.07
N ALA A 71 0.80 -14.41 0.67
CA ALA A 71 1.96 -14.42 1.56
C ALA A 71 2.35 -13.00 2.02
N LEU A 72 2.39 -12.04 1.09
CA LEU A 72 2.65 -10.64 1.40
C LEU A 72 1.52 -10.03 2.24
N ALA A 73 0.26 -10.32 1.92
CA ALA A 73 -0.89 -9.84 2.70
C ALA A 73 -0.81 -10.31 4.15
N ARG A 74 -0.34 -11.53 4.42
CA ARG A 74 -0.14 -12.04 5.78
C ARG A 74 0.87 -11.20 6.56
N GLY A 75 1.97 -10.83 5.92
CA GLY A 75 2.99 -9.96 6.55
C GLY A 75 2.47 -8.55 6.80
N TRP A 76 1.68 -8.00 5.88
CA TRP A 76 1.13 -6.67 5.98
C TRP A 76 -0.09 -6.55 6.91
N ALA A 77 -0.84 -7.63 7.13
CA ALA A 77 -2.14 -7.56 7.80
C ALA A 77 -2.11 -6.90 9.18
N PRO A 78 -1.13 -7.18 10.08
CA PRO A 78 -1.05 -6.48 11.37
C PRO A 78 -0.85 -4.98 11.23
N ASP A 79 -0.01 -4.55 10.28
CA ASP A 79 0.24 -3.13 9.99
C ASP A 79 -1.02 -2.44 9.47
N LEU A 80 -1.75 -3.09 8.55
CA LEU A 80 -2.98 -2.55 7.98
C LEU A 80 -4.08 -2.39 9.03
N VAL A 81 -4.21 -3.35 9.95
CA VAL A 81 -5.18 -3.26 11.06
C VAL A 81 -4.86 -2.06 11.94
N GLU A 82 -3.59 -1.89 12.32
CA GLU A 82 -3.17 -0.75 13.13
C GLU A 82 -3.36 0.59 12.42
N MET A 83 -3.01 0.68 11.15
CA MET A 83 -3.25 1.86 10.32
C MET A 83 -4.73 2.25 10.28
N LEU A 84 -5.62 1.26 10.11
CA LEU A 84 -7.07 1.50 10.06
C LEU A 84 -7.67 1.85 11.43
N ARG A 85 -7.01 1.55 12.55
CA ARG A 85 -7.42 2.03 13.88
C ARG A 85 -7.25 3.53 14.05
N ARG A 86 -6.25 4.09 13.40
CA ARG A 86 -5.99 5.53 13.39
C ARG A 86 -6.93 6.20 12.40
N THR A 87 -8.14 6.56 12.87
CA THR A 87 -9.19 7.17 12.03
C THR A 87 -8.86 8.57 11.55
N ASP A 88 -7.87 9.21 12.13
CA ASP A 88 -7.33 10.51 11.80
C ASP A 88 -6.23 10.45 10.71
N VAL A 89 -5.61 9.29 10.51
CA VAL A 89 -4.46 9.09 9.61
C VAL A 89 -4.92 8.61 8.24
N PRO A 90 -4.81 9.42 7.18
CA PRO A 90 -5.02 8.95 5.82
C PRO A 90 -3.83 8.09 5.37
N ALA A 91 -4.11 7.03 4.63
CA ALA A 91 -3.10 6.18 4.01
C ALA A 91 -3.33 6.13 2.50
N VAL A 92 -2.31 6.53 1.74
CA VAL A 92 -2.30 6.55 0.27
C VAL A 92 -1.47 5.37 -0.22
N PHE A 93 -2.01 4.63 -1.17
CA PHE A 93 -1.34 3.48 -1.76
C PHE A 93 -1.25 3.60 -3.27
N THR A 94 -0.19 3.03 -3.82
CA THR A 94 -0.06 2.86 -5.26
C THR A 94 0.14 1.39 -5.61
N ALA A 95 -0.40 0.97 -6.74
CA ALA A 95 -0.26 -0.38 -7.27
C ALA A 95 0.39 -0.36 -8.66
N ALA A 96 1.13 -1.41 -9.00
CA ALA A 96 1.89 -1.49 -10.26
C ALA A 96 1.07 -1.99 -11.45
N ASN A 97 -0.02 -2.71 -11.22
CA ASN A 97 -0.93 -3.23 -12.24
C ASN A 97 -2.35 -3.40 -11.70
N ASP A 98 -3.31 -3.64 -12.57
CA ASP A 98 -4.74 -3.78 -12.23
C ASP A 98 -5.19 -5.23 -12.05
N TYR A 99 -4.46 -6.20 -12.62
CA TYR A 99 -4.89 -7.60 -12.65
C TYR A 99 -4.49 -8.41 -11.42
N ALA A 100 -3.39 -8.08 -10.76
CA ALA A 100 -2.93 -8.76 -9.56
C ALA A 100 -2.82 -7.81 -8.36
N ASP A 101 -1.94 -6.79 -8.44
CA ASP A 101 -1.65 -5.92 -7.31
C ASP A 101 -2.90 -5.15 -6.86
N LEU A 102 -3.48 -4.34 -7.73
CA LEU A 102 -4.63 -3.52 -7.38
C LEU A 102 -5.83 -4.36 -6.93
N LYS A 103 -6.19 -5.41 -7.70
CA LYS A 103 -7.32 -6.29 -7.33
C LYS A 103 -7.11 -6.96 -5.99
N GLY A 104 -5.90 -7.46 -5.73
CA GLY A 104 -5.57 -8.10 -4.47
C GLY A 104 -5.56 -7.12 -3.31
N GLU A 105 -4.97 -5.94 -3.47
CA GLU A 105 -4.95 -4.88 -2.46
C GLU A 105 -6.37 -4.41 -2.10
N LEU A 106 -7.22 -4.17 -3.11
CA LEU A 106 -8.61 -3.79 -2.89
C LEU A 106 -9.41 -4.89 -2.19
N ALA A 107 -9.16 -6.16 -2.51
CA ALA A 107 -9.79 -7.28 -1.83
C ALA A 107 -9.40 -7.31 -0.34
N VAL A 108 -8.13 -7.06 -0.01
CA VAL A 108 -7.65 -6.97 1.37
C VAL A 108 -8.34 -5.83 2.12
N PHE A 109 -8.31 -4.60 1.60
CA PHE A 109 -8.92 -3.45 2.27
C PHE A 109 -10.44 -3.58 2.41
N LYS A 110 -11.13 -4.13 1.41
CA LYS A 110 -12.57 -4.42 1.50
C LYS A 110 -12.88 -5.48 2.56
N ALA A 111 -12.07 -6.53 2.65
CA ALA A 111 -12.24 -7.57 3.67
C ALA A 111 -12.00 -7.05 5.09
N LEU A 112 -11.05 -6.13 5.26
CA LEU A 112 -10.84 -5.41 6.51
C LEU A 112 -11.98 -4.44 6.84
N GLY A 113 -12.80 -4.06 5.87
CA GLY A 113 -13.83 -3.04 6.04
C GLY A 113 -13.28 -1.62 6.07
N ALA A 114 -12.20 -1.35 5.34
CA ALA A 114 -11.61 -0.03 5.23
C ALA A 114 -12.54 0.96 4.54
N ARG A 115 -12.51 2.22 4.99
CA ARG A 115 -13.19 3.33 4.35
C ARG A 115 -12.31 3.95 3.29
N PHE A 116 -12.69 3.84 2.01
CA PHE A 116 -12.02 4.53 0.92
C PHE A 116 -12.37 6.03 0.94
N ILE A 117 -11.34 6.88 0.91
CA ILE A 117 -11.46 8.35 0.80
C ILE A 117 -11.03 8.85 -0.59
N VAL A 118 -10.30 8.03 -1.34
CA VAL A 118 -10.03 8.18 -2.76
C VAL A 118 -10.24 6.82 -3.40
N ASP A 119 -11.20 6.75 -4.32
CA ASP A 119 -11.47 5.53 -5.08
C ASP A 119 -10.28 5.18 -5.99
N PRO A 120 -10.05 3.88 -6.25
CA PRO A 120 -8.99 3.43 -7.13
C PRO A 120 -9.11 4.03 -8.53
N ARG A 121 -8.01 4.65 -8.98
CA ARG A 121 -7.94 5.28 -10.29
C ARG A 121 -6.51 5.28 -10.83
N VAL A 122 -6.38 5.54 -12.12
CA VAL A 122 -5.07 5.74 -12.76
C VAL A 122 -4.34 6.90 -12.07
N ASN A 123 -3.10 6.66 -11.68
CA ASN A 123 -2.27 7.68 -11.05
C ASN A 123 -1.72 8.66 -12.12
N PRO A 124 -2.01 9.96 -12.02
CA PRO A 124 -1.45 10.94 -12.94
C PRO A 124 0.07 11.07 -12.86
N PHE A 125 0.67 10.61 -11.76
CA PHE A 125 2.12 10.63 -11.53
C PHE A 125 2.78 9.26 -11.71
N LYS A 126 2.13 8.32 -12.41
CA LYS A 126 2.74 7.03 -12.75
C LYS A 126 3.99 7.18 -13.60
N ALA A 127 4.85 6.17 -13.62
CA ALA A 127 6.00 6.15 -14.52
C ALA A 127 5.57 6.23 -16.00
N PHE A 128 6.44 6.80 -16.84
CA PHE A 128 6.18 6.90 -18.29
C PHE A 128 6.43 5.59 -19.04
N THR A 129 7.16 4.68 -18.42
CA THR A 129 7.52 3.39 -19.01
C THR A 129 6.94 2.26 -18.17
N HIS A 130 6.69 1.14 -18.80
CA HIS A 130 6.22 -0.07 -18.14
C HIS A 130 7.07 -1.26 -18.56
N THR A 131 6.98 -2.33 -17.78
CA THR A 131 7.58 -3.62 -18.06
C THR A 131 6.50 -4.53 -18.62
N ILE A 132 6.74 -5.16 -19.76
CA ILE A 132 5.86 -6.15 -20.37
C ILE A 132 6.40 -7.54 -20.07
N GLY A 133 5.52 -8.47 -19.68
CA GLY A 133 5.85 -9.85 -19.33
C GLY A 133 5.94 -10.08 -17.83
N GLU A 134 6.20 -11.33 -17.45
CA GLU A 134 6.43 -11.75 -16.04
C GLU A 134 7.94 -11.78 -15.73
N GLY A 135 8.26 -11.55 -14.46
CA GLY A 135 9.63 -11.62 -13.97
C GLY A 135 10.58 -10.64 -14.68
N ASP A 136 11.53 -11.16 -15.44
CA ASP A 136 12.52 -10.38 -16.21
C ASP A 136 11.96 -9.81 -17.52
N GLY A 137 10.68 -9.48 -17.56
CA GLY A 137 10.03 -8.88 -18.73
C GLY A 137 10.79 -7.68 -19.30
N LYS A 138 10.49 -7.29 -20.52
CA LYS A 138 11.17 -6.16 -21.20
C LYS A 138 10.86 -4.84 -20.48
N PRO A 139 11.84 -4.20 -19.83
CA PRO A 139 11.64 -2.92 -19.17
C PRO A 139 11.65 -1.77 -20.18
N GLY A 140 11.12 -0.65 -19.76
CA GLY A 140 11.21 0.61 -20.50
C GLY A 140 10.34 0.72 -21.74
N VAL A 141 9.32 -0.12 -21.87
CA VAL A 141 8.37 -0.06 -23.00
C VAL A 141 7.51 1.18 -22.86
N ARG A 142 7.40 1.95 -23.94
CA ARG A 142 6.50 3.12 -24.03
C ARG A 142 5.21 2.72 -24.73
N GLY A 143 4.11 3.39 -24.36
CA GLY A 143 2.79 3.13 -24.94
C GLY A 143 1.89 2.31 -24.01
N ALA A 144 0.65 2.08 -24.42
CA ALA A 144 -0.27 1.25 -23.67
C ALA A 144 0.03 -0.24 -23.85
N PRO A 145 -0.07 -1.08 -22.80
CA PRO A 145 -0.02 -2.53 -22.93
C PRO A 145 -1.14 -3.01 -23.85
N LYS A 146 -0.89 -4.08 -24.61
CA LYS A 146 -1.93 -4.70 -25.43
C LYS A 146 -2.89 -5.49 -24.54
N GLU A 147 -4.10 -5.71 -25.04
CA GLU A 147 -5.07 -6.54 -24.35
C GLU A 147 -4.50 -7.95 -24.11
N GLY A 148 -4.64 -8.45 -22.87
CA GLY A 148 -4.12 -9.75 -22.45
C GLY A 148 -2.62 -9.79 -22.13
N GLU A 149 -1.86 -8.72 -22.36
CA GLU A 149 -0.46 -8.66 -21.92
C GLU A 149 -0.36 -8.44 -20.41
N LYS A 150 0.53 -9.20 -19.76
CA LYS A 150 0.94 -8.90 -18.38
C LYS A 150 1.90 -7.72 -18.42
N TRP A 151 1.66 -6.78 -17.56
CA TRP A 151 2.46 -5.57 -17.48
C TRP A 151 2.56 -5.05 -16.05
N SER A 152 3.58 -4.25 -15.79
CA SER A 152 3.70 -3.48 -14.57
C SER A 152 4.26 -2.09 -14.87
N CYS A 153 3.82 -1.11 -14.12
CA CYS A 153 4.28 0.26 -14.23
C CYS A 153 4.38 0.84 -12.81
N ALA A 154 5.50 1.44 -12.47
CA ALA A 154 5.64 2.02 -11.15
C ALA A 154 4.54 3.05 -10.89
N ASN A 155 3.83 2.86 -9.77
CA ASN A 155 2.72 3.70 -9.32
C ASN A 155 1.58 3.86 -10.35
N ALA A 156 1.22 2.80 -11.08
CA ALA A 156 0.21 2.86 -12.15
C ALA A 156 -1.16 3.33 -11.66
N PHE A 157 -1.57 2.88 -10.48
CA PHE A 157 -2.84 3.24 -9.84
C PHE A 157 -2.59 3.89 -8.49
N VAL A 158 -3.57 4.67 -8.04
CA VAL A 158 -3.58 5.30 -6.73
C VAL A 158 -4.95 5.18 -6.10
N TYR A 159 -4.98 4.94 -4.80
CA TYR A 159 -6.18 4.98 -3.96
C TYR A 159 -5.80 5.41 -2.54
N ALA A 160 -6.78 5.79 -1.74
CA ALA A 160 -6.52 6.12 -0.34
C ALA A 160 -7.64 5.62 0.57
N VAL A 161 -7.24 5.22 1.78
CA VAL A 161 -8.14 4.76 2.83
C VAL A 161 -7.93 5.56 4.11
N ARG A 162 -8.93 5.60 4.98
CA ARG A 162 -8.82 6.22 6.30
C ARG A 162 -9.78 5.56 7.28
N GLY A 163 -9.24 4.80 8.22
CA GLY A 163 -10.01 4.12 9.24
C GLY A 163 -10.91 3.01 8.69
N PHE A 164 -11.65 2.39 9.58
CA PHE A 164 -12.70 1.44 9.24
C PHE A 164 -13.98 2.18 8.82
N ALA A 165 -14.77 1.58 7.93
CA ALA A 165 -16.11 2.03 7.63
C ALA A 165 -17.03 1.76 8.85
N GLU A 166 -18.12 2.50 8.93
CA GLU A 166 -19.09 2.35 10.01
C GLU A 166 -19.61 0.89 10.13
N GLY A 167 -19.66 0.38 11.34
CA GLY A 167 -20.06 -1.01 11.62
C GLY A 167 -19.08 -2.07 11.08
N LYS A 168 -17.84 -1.70 10.74
CA LYS A 168 -16.81 -2.63 10.27
C LYS A 168 -15.62 -2.70 11.22
N GLY A 169 -14.75 -3.68 10.99
CA GLY A 169 -13.56 -3.88 11.80
C GLY A 169 -13.88 -4.20 13.27
N PRO A 170 -13.17 -3.59 14.23
CA PRO A 170 -13.39 -3.82 15.65
C PRO A 170 -14.81 -3.50 16.13
N SER A 171 -15.48 -2.50 15.53
CA SER A 171 -16.87 -2.15 15.87
C SER A 171 -17.89 -3.23 15.45
N ALA A 172 -17.51 -4.15 14.56
CA ALA A 172 -18.27 -5.36 14.23
C ALA A 172 -17.97 -6.55 15.16
N GLY A 173 -17.23 -6.33 16.24
CA GLY A 173 -16.84 -7.38 17.20
C GLY A 173 -15.68 -8.28 16.74
N LEU A 174 -14.94 -7.90 15.70
CA LEU A 174 -13.83 -8.68 15.17
C LEU A 174 -12.54 -8.38 15.95
N SER A 175 -11.81 -9.46 16.34
CA SER A 175 -10.47 -9.35 16.89
C SER A 175 -9.43 -9.08 15.79
N ASP A 176 -8.23 -8.67 16.19
CA ASP A 176 -7.12 -8.46 15.26
C ASP A 176 -6.74 -9.70 14.48
N ASP A 177 -6.69 -10.84 15.15
CA ASP A 177 -6.40 -12.13 14.50
C ASP A 177 -7.46 -12.49 13.46
N GLN A 178 -8.73 -12.20 13.74
CA GLN A 178 -9.81 -12.40 12.78
C GLN A 178 -9.66 -11.45 11.59
N LEU A 179 -9.33 -10.18 11.83
CA LEU A 179 -9.07 -9.19 10.77
C LEU A 179 -7.88 -9.59 9.92
N CYS A 180 -6.75 -9.99 10.53
CA CYS A 180 -5.58 -10.47 9.81
C CYS A 180 -5.89 -11.73 8.98
N THR A 181 -6.70 -12.64 9.52
CA THR A 181 -7.15 -13.83 8.80
C THR A 181 -8.03 -13.46 7.59
N LEU A 182 -8.94 -12.51 7.75
CA LEU A 182 -9.79 -12.02 6.66
C LEU A 182 -8.97 -11.38 5.54
N ALA A 183 -8.00 -10.54 5.88
CA ALA A 183 -7.09 -9.91 4.92
C ALA A 183 -6.32 -10.95 4.10
N THR A 184 -5.70 -11.91 4.77
CA THR A 184 -4.93 -12.99 4.13
C THR A 184 -5.80 -13.83 3.18
N LYS A 185 -6.96 -14.29 3.65
CA LYS A 185 -7.90 -15.07 2.83
C LYS A 185 -8.43 -14.27 1.63
N ALA A 186 -8.63 -12.97 1.78
CA ALA A 186 -9.07 -12.11 0.67
C ALA A 186 -8.01 -12.02 -0.43
N ALA A 187 -6.74 -11.85 -0.07
CA ALA A 187 -5.63 -11.84 -1.02
C ALA A 187 -5.45 -13.21 -1.71
N GLU A 188 -5.55 -14.31 -0.97
CA GLU A 188 -5.48 -15.68 -1.52
C GLU A 188 -6.58 -15.94 -2.57
N ARG A 189 -7.81 -15.51 -2.28
CA ARG A 189 -8.94 -15.63 -3.22
C ARG A 189 -8.75 -14.76 -4.45
N ALA A 190 -8.31 -13.52 -4.27
CA ALA A 190 -8.05 -12.60 -5.38
C ALA A 190 -6.94 -13.14 -6.31
N ALA A 191 -5.88 -13.67 -5.74
CA ALA A 191 -4.81 -14.33 -6.51
C ALA A 191 -5.33 -15.58 -7.24
N GLY A 192 -6.14 -16.43 -6.58
CA GLY A 192 -6.76 -17.61 -7.21
C GLY A 192 -7.62 -17.22 -8.42
N ALA A 193 -8.50 -16.24 -8.27
CA ALA A 193 -9.33 -15.75 -9.36
C ALA A 193 -8.53 -15.15 -10.52
N ALA A 194 -7.42 -14.49 -10.25
CA ALA A 194 -6.51 -13.97 -11.26
C ALA A 194 -5.83 -15.10 -12.04
N TRP A 195 -5.40 -16.17 -11.37
CA TRP A 195 -4.80 -17.36 -12.00
C TRP A 195 -5.81 -18.11 -12.88
N ASP A 196 -7.05 -18.27 -12.40
CA ASP A 196 -8.12 -18.92 -13.16
C ASP A 196 -8.48 -18.13 -14.43
N ALA A 197 -8.56 -16.81 -14.33
CA ALA A 197 -8.84 -15.92 -15.46
C ALA A 197 -7.73 -15.95 -16.53
N LEU A 198 -6.49 -16.28 -16.14
CA LEU A 198 -5.35 -16.41 -17.03
C LEU A 198 -5.16 -17.84 -17.55
N GLY A 199 -6.06 -18.79 -17.24
CA GLY A 199 -5.96 -20.20 -17.64
C GLY A 199 -4.81 -20.98 -16.98
N MET A 200 -4.20 -20.42 -15.94
CA MET A 200 -3.09 -21.01 -15.21
C MET A 200 -3.63 -21.78 -14.00
N ARG A 201 -3.96 -23.05 -14.18
CA ARG A 201 -4.35 -23.91 -13.04
C ARG A 201 -3.16 -24.09 -12.10
N ARG A 202 -3.41 -24.00 -10.79
CA ARG A 202 -2.43 -24.42 -9.77
C ARG A 202 -2.06 -25.89 -10.02
N ARG A 203 -0.80 -26.15 -10.27
CA ARG A 203 -0.24 -27.52 -10.21
C ARG A 203 0.09 -27.85 -8.76
#